data_b0dd1e8a745533d0271b10a7db51a261
#
_entry.id   b0dd1e8a745533d0271b10a7db51a261
#
_cell.length_a   1.000
_cell.length_b   1.000
_cell.length_c   1.000
_cell.angle_alpha   90.00
_cell.angle_beta   90.00
_cell.angle_gamma   90.00
#
_symmetry.space_group_name_H-M   'P 1'
#
loop_
_entity.id
_entity.type
_entity.pdbx_description
1 polymer ?
#
loop_
_entity_poly.entity_id
_entity_poly.type
_entity_poly.pdbx_seq_one_letter_code
_entity_poly.pdbx_strand_id
1 'polypeptide(L)'
;MLPRAEGIEAAVTEALSAKRQHKRGLVGQVRFTTPAAIAQTFLYPAVRDFRTAHPEIAVELVATEDRLDLLAGEADVALRAGPAPDVPGLVARRVLTDGWSVWCSREFAAARGKPERAEALGQHPIVTFSRGFSKAPFGEWLDDAVPEQAIVMRAHDIPGLLAGLVSGVGVGVMSNLVAESAGLVRCFVSPVTNEAPVWLITTESLQKEPRIRAFVDYLAGYLAPQPCARSGERVPRHALAVGSMPVAAPSASSVKQIG
;
A
#
# COMPACT_ATOMS: atom_id res chain seq x y z
N MET A 1 -19.88 -49.19 -28.45
CA MET A 1 -19.87 -48.33 -27.24
C MET A 1 -18.48 -47.80 -26.81
N LEU A 2 -17.45 -48.01 -27.62
CA LEU A 2 -16.07 -47.57 -27.34
C LEU A 2 -15.70 -46.09 -27.66
N PRO A 3 -16.31 -45.38 -28.66
CA PRO A 3 -15.79 -44.05 -29.03
C PRO A 3 -16.01 -42.92 -27.99
N ARG A 4 -16.91 -43.12 -27.03
CA ARG A 4 -17.18 -42.10 -25.99
C ARG A 4 -16.19 -42.12 -24.84
N ALA A 5 -15.61 -43.25 -24.54
CA ALA A 5 -14.60 -43.41 -23.48
C ALA A 5 -13.25 -42.78 -23.88
N GLU A 6 -12.83 -43.00 -25.12
CA GLU A 6 -11.58 -42.46 -25.68
C GLU A 6 -11.62 -40.90 -25.77
N GLY A 7 -12.80 -40.32 -26.08
CA GLY A 7 -12.98 -38.88 -26.07
C GLY A 7 -12.90 -38.25 -24.67
N ILE A 8 -13.34 -38.95 -23.63
CA ILE A 8 -13.26 -38.50 -22.26
C ILE A 8 -11.83 -38.59 -21.73
N GLU A 9 -11.11 -39.68 -22.04
CA GLU A 9 -9.67 -39.83 -21.68
C GLU A 9 -8.80 -38.79 -22.36
N ALA A 10 -9.06 -38.48 -23.65
CA ALA A 10 -8.34 -37.45 -24.37
C ALA A 10 -8.59 -36.06 -23.75
N ALA A 11 -9.84 -35.73 -23.44
CA ALA A 11 -10.20 -34.45 -22.79
C ALA A 11 -9.63 -34.31 -21.38
N VAL A 12 -9.60 -35.39 -20.59
CA VAL A 12 -8.96 -35.41 -19.27
C VAL A 12 -7.45 -35.26 -19.37
N THR A 13 -6.83 -35.93 -20.33
CA THR A 13 -5.38 -35.85 -20.57
C THR A 13 -4.98 -34.45 -21.04
N GLU A 14 -5.77 -33.83 -21.91
CA GLU A 14 -5.57 -32.45 -22.38
C GLU A 14 -5.76 -31.45 -21.24
N ALA A 15 -6.80 -31.58 -20.41
CA ALA A 15 -7.02 -30.74 -19.23
C ALA A 15 -5.90 -30.90 -18.19
N LEU A 16 -5.40 -32.12 -17.96
CA LEU A 16 -4.27 -32.37 -17.07
C LEU A 16 -2.95 -31.83 -17.66
N SER A 17 -2.77 -31.89 -18.96
CA SER A 17 -1.60 -31.32 -19.66
C SER A 17 -1.63 -29.80 -19.62
N ALA A 18 -2.79 -29.16 -19.88
CA ALA A 18 -2.99 -27.73 -19.74
C ALA A 18 -2.75 -27.25 -18.30
N LYS A 19 -3.22 -28.01 -17.30
CA LYS A 19 -2.97 -27.74 -15.88
C LYS A 19 -1.49 -27.89 -15.49
N ARG A 20 -0.78 -28.86 -16.07
CA ARG A 20 0.68 -29.04 -15.88
C ARG A 20 1.49 -27.95 -16.56
N GLN A 21 1.11 -27.54 -17.78
CA GLN A 21 1.75 -26.42 -18.50
C GLN A 21 1.49 -25.09 -17.77
N HIS A 22 0.27 -24.87 -17.28
CA HIS A 22 -0.06 -23.70 -16.44
C HIS A 22 0.77 -23.68 -15.15
N LYS A 23 0.91 -24.83 -14.46
CA LYS A 23 1.79 -24.95 -13.29
C LYS A 23 3.28 -24.72 -13.60
N ARG A 24 3.77 -25.15 -14.77
CA ARG A 24 5.18 -24.94 -15.18
C ARG A 24 5.50 -23.47 -15.45
N GLY A 25 4.53 -22.65 -15.85
CA GLY A 25 4.70 -21.20 -16.03
C GLY A 25 4.51 -20.37 -14.76
N LEU A 26 4.05 -20.98 -13.65
CA LEU A 26 3.85 -20.33 -12.35
C LEU A 26 5.05 -20.52 -11.41
N VAL A 27 6.27 -20.55 -11.94
CA VAL A 27 7.52 -20.71 -11.20
C VAL A 27 8.42 -19.51 -11.49
N GLY A 28 9.20 -19.09 -10.50
CA GLY A 28 10.22 -18.06 -10.67
C GLY A 28 10.03 -16.87 -9.74
N GLN A 29 10.56 -15.71 -10.14
CA GLN A 29 10.52 -14.49 -9.36
C GLN A 29 9.69 -13.42 -10.06
N VAL A 30 8.99 -12.62 -9.27
CA VAL A 30 8.35 -11.36 -9.69
C VAL A 30 9.00 -10.23 -8.92
N ARG A 31 9.66 -9.32 -9.64
CA ARG A 31 10.23 -8.10 -9.07
C ARG A 31 9.20 -6.97 -9.16
N PHE A 32 8.67 -6.59 -8.01
CA PHE A 32 7.57 -5.65 -7.90
C PHE A 32 8.01 -4.35 -7.22
N THR A 33 7.72 -3.19 -7.82
CA THR A 33 8.07 -1.88 -7.26
C THR A 33 6.85 -1.05 -6.90
N THR A 34 6.94 -0.32 -5.78
CA THR A 34 5.87 0.53 -5.25
C THR A 34 6.43 1.54 -4.25
N PRO A 35 5.73 2.66 -3.96
CA PRO A 35 6.07 3.55 -2.85
C PRO A 35 6.19 2.82 -1.51
N ALA A 36 7.18 3.24 -0.70
CA ALA A 36 7.51 2.56 0.55
C ALA A 36 6.34 2.50 1.55
N ALA A 37 5.58 3.58 1.68
CA ALA A 37 4.42 3.61 2.58
C ALA A 37 3.33 2.62 2.16
N ILE A 38 3.06 2.49 0.84
CA ILE A 38 2.09 1.52 0.31
C ILE A 38 2.58 0.09 0.57
N ALA A 39 3.87 -0.17 0.36
CA ALA A 39 4.46 -1.47 0.65
C ALA A 39 4.23 -1.88 2.11
N GLN A 40 4.61 -1.00 3.04
CA GLN A 40 4.61 -1.27 4.48
C GLN A 40 3.22 -1.42 5.08
N THR A 41 2.27 -0.59 4.65
CA THR A 41 0.93 -0.57 5.25
C THR A 41 -0.03 -1.56 4.60
N PHE A 42 0.14 -1.86 3.32
CA PHE A 42 -0.91 -2.49 2.54
C PHE A 42 -0.48 -3.76 1.81
N LEU A 43 0.75 -3.81 1.27
CA LEU A 43 1.12 -4.89 0.35
C LEU A 43 1.80 -6.09 0.99
N TYR A 44 2.48 -5.97 2.11
CA TYR A 44 3.09 -7.15 2.76
C TYR A 44 2.08 -8.25 3.08
N PRO A 45 0.87 -7.94 3.61
CA PRO A 45 -0.18 -8.96 3.76
C PRO A 45 -0.64 -9.57 2.43
N ALA A 46 -0.79 -8.75 1.38
CA ALA A 46 -1.15 -9.24 0.05
C ALA A 46 -0.09 -10.21 -0.51
N VAL A 47 1.19 -9.88 -0.36
CA VAL A 47 2.30 -10.77 -0.78
C VAL A 47 2.30 -12.08 0.02
N ARG A 48 2.05 -12.04 1.32
CA ARG A 48 1.92 -13.25 2.16
C ARG A 48 0.81 -14.16 1.64
N ASP A 49 -0.36 -13.60 1.39
CA ASP A 49 -1.53 -14.36 0.96
C ASP A 49 -1.35 -14.88 -0.48
N PHE A 50 -0.73 -14.07 -1.36
CA PHE A 50 -0.34 -14.49 -2.71
C PHE A 50 0.61 -15.70 -2.67
N ARG A 51 1.63 -15.67 -1.83
CA ARG A 51 2.58 -16.77 -1.68
C ARG A 51 1.94 -18.07 -1.16
N THR A 52 0.89 -17.95 -0.36
CA THR A 52 0.12 -19.13 0.09
C THR A 52 -0.59 -19.79 -1.10
N ALA A 53 -1.11 -19.00 -2.04
CA ALA A 53 -1.77 -19.51 -3.24
C ALA A 53 -0.78 -19.94 -4.34
N HIS A 54 0.41 -19.32 -4.38
CA HIS A 54 1.44 -19.53 -5.41
C HIS A 54 2.83 -19.72 -4.78
N PRO A 55 3.09 -20.83 -4.07
CA PRO A 55 4.33 -21.04 -3.31
C PRO A 55 5.59 -21.11 -4.20
N GLU A 56 5.43 -21.44 -5.47
CA GLU A 56 6.50 -21.54 -6.48
C GLU A 56 6.93 -20.17 -7.03
N ILE A 57 6.23 -19.08 -6.69
CA ILE A 57 6.55 -17.73 -7.15
C ILE A 57 7.16 -16.94 -5.98
N ALA A 58 8.43 -16.57 -6.13
CA ALA A 58 9.07 -15.62 -5.23
C ALA A 58 8.68 -14.19 -5.60
N VAL A 59 8.47 -13.31 -4.61
CA VAL A 59 8.23 -11.89 -4.81
C VAL A 59 9.38 -11.11 -4.22
N GLU A 60 10.09 -10.35 -5.06
CA GLU A 60 11.04 -9.33 -4.64
C GLU A 60 10.34 -7.97 -4.64
N LEU A 61 10.16 -7.39 -3.47
CA LEU A 61 9.48 -6.10 -3.32
C LEU A 61 10.51 -4.98 -3.20
N VAL A 62 10.55 -4.09 -4.19
CA VAL A 62 11.40 -2.90 -4.22
C VAL A 62 10.56 -1.70 -3.81
N ALA A 63 10.65 -1.34 -2.52
CA ALA A 63 9.93 -0.21 -1.95
C ALA A 63 10.74 1.08 -2.15
N THR A 64 10.34 1.89 -3.14
CA THR A 64 11.03 3.14 -3.49
C THR A 64 10.06 4.15 -4.11
N GLU A 65 10.32 5.43 -3.90
CA GLU A 65 9.62 6.52 -4.60
C GLU A 65 10.12 6.71 -6.04
N ASP A 66 11.32 6.22 -6.35
CA ASP A 66 11.88 6.29 -7.70
C ASP A 66 11.07 5.47 -8.69
N ARG A 67 10.97 5.98 -9.91
CA ARG A 67 10.33 5.29 -11.02
C ARG A 67 11.36 4.41 -11.71
N LEU A 68 11.32 3.11 -11.41
CA LEU A 68 12.17 2.13 -12.07
C LEU A 68 11.75 1.93 -13.52
N ASP A 69 12.71 1.71 -14.41
CA ASP A 69 12.47 1.47 -15.82
C ASP A 69 12.09 -0.01 -16.05
N LEU A 70 10.79 -0.23 -16.31
CA LEU A 70 10.27 -1.57 -16.58
C LEU A 70 10.73 -2.12 -17.95
N LEU A 71 10.97 -1.23 -18.92
CA LEU A 71 11.45 -1.65 -20.25
C LEU A 71 12.92 -2.07 -20.20
N ALA A 72 13.72 -1.45 -19.34
CA ALA A 72 15.09 -1.86 -19.06
C ALA A 72 15.18 -3.08 -18.12
N GLY A 73 14.05 -3.58 -17.59
CA GLY A 73 14.02 -4.76 -16.71
C GLY A 73 14.41 -4.47 -15.26
N GLU A 74 14.37 -3.21 -14.81
CA GLU A 74 14.66 -2.87 -13.43
C GLU A 74 13.59 -3.38 -12.45
N ALA A 75 12.35 -3.60 -12.93
CA ALA A 75 11.28 -4.32 -12.25
C ALA A 75 10.32 -4.94 -13.29
N ASP A 76 9.56 -5.97 -12.87
CA ASP A 76 8.58 -6.65 -13.74
C ASP A 76 7.21 -5.96 -13.68
N VAL A 77 6.82 -5.50 -12.49
CA VAL A 77 5.52 -4.87 -12.21
C VAL A 77 5.73 -3.66 -11.32
N ALA A 78 4.99 -2.59 -11.58
CA ALA A 78 4.95 -1.41 -10.73
C ALA A 78 3.52 -1.09 -10.27
N LEU A 79 3.36 -0.60 -9.02
CA LEU A 79 2.14 0.04 -8.54
C LEU A 79 2.43 1.53 -8.36
N ARG A 80 1.73 2.39 -9.09
CA ARG A 80 1.97 3.84 -9.06
C ARG A 80 0.66 4.62 -9.15
N ALA A 81 0.58 5.74 -8.43
CA ALA A 81 -0.47 6.74 -8.57
C ALA A 81 -0.07 7.81 -9.59
N GLY A 82 -1.07 8.38 -10.27
CA GLY A 82 -0.88 9.45 -11.24
C GLY A 82 -1.53 9.17 -12.59
N PRO A 83 -1.16 9.93 -13.64
CA PRO A 83 -1.66 9.69 -15.00
C PRO A 83 -1.24 8.30 -15.50
N ALA A 84 -2.02 7.75 -16.41
CA ALA A 84 -1.64 6.53 -17.12
C ALA A 84 -0.29 6.73 -17.83
N PRO A 85 0.62 5.74 -17.80
CA PRO A 85 1.84 5.85 -18.56
C PRO A 85 1.53 5.91 -20.07
N ASP A 86 2.05 6.93 -20.72
CA ASP A 86 2.01 7.09 -22.18
C ASP A 86 3.38 6.74 -22.77
N VAL A 87 3.77 5.47 -22.61
CA VAL A 87 5.06 4.95 -23.05
C VAL A 87 4.81 3.68 -23.84
N PRO A 88 5.20 3.63 -25.15
CA PRO A 88 5.06 2.43 -25.97
C PRO A 88 5.74 1.22 -25.31
N GLY A 89 5.08 0.07 -25.35
CA GLY A 89 5.56 -1.17 -24.73
C GLY A 89 5.18 -1.36 -23.25
N LEU A 90 4.60 -0.33 -22.60
CA LEU A 90 3.98 -0.48 -21.29
C LEU A 90 2.49 -0.73 -21.40
N VAL A 91 1.97 -1.55 -20.51
CA VAL A 91 0.54 -1.78 -20.28
C VAL A 91 0.19 -1.42 -18.85
N ALA A 92 -0.93 -0.73 -18.67
CA ALA A 92 -1.38 -0.28 -17.37
C ALA A 92 -2.82 -0.71 -17.11
N ARG A 93 -3.06 -1.28 -15.93
CA ARG A 93 -4.39 -1.63 -15.43
C ARG A 93 -4.74 -0.73 -14.25
N ARG A 94 -5.78 0.09 -14.40
CA ARG A 94 -6.30 0.88 -13.29
C ARG A 94 -6.90 -0.06 -12.23
N VAL A 95 -6.52 0.13 -10.97
CA VAL A 95 -6.99 -0.72 -9.86
C VAL A 95 -7.85 0.03 -8.86
N LEU A 96 -7.55 1.29 -8.59
CA LEU A 96 -8.35 2.15 -7.73
C LEU A 96 -8.09 3.64 -8.03
N THR A 97 -8.76 4.51 -7.30
CA THR A 97 -8.42 5.94 -7.21
C THR A 97 -8.08 6.25 -5.76
N ASP A 98 -7.01 6.98 -5.55
CA ASP A 98 -6.59 7.45 -4.24
C ASP A 98 -6.53 8.97 -4.21
N GLY A 99 -6.79 9.54 -3.04
CA GLY A 99 -6.74 10.97 -2.78
C GLY A 99 -6.06 11.25 -1.47
N TRP A 100 -5.95 12.52 -1.11
CA TRP A 100 -5.29 12.97 0.10
C TRP A 100 -6.29 13.68 1.02
N SER A 101 -6.21 13.38 2.30
CA SER A 101 -7.04 13.98 3.34
C SER A 101 -6.19 14.34 4.55
N VAL A 102 -6.78 15.06 5.48
CA VAL A 102 -6.18 15.37 6.77
C VAL A 102 -6.52 14.27 7.77
N TRP A 103 -5.52 13.78 8.49
CA TRP A 103 -5.62 12.61 9.36
C TRP A 103 -4.94 12.83 10.71
N CYS A 104 -5.37 12.09 11.72
CA CYS A 104 -4.70 11.95 13.02
C CYS A 104 -4.89 10.55 13.58
N SER A 105 -4.19 10.19 14.65
CA SER A 105 -4.44 8.92 15.34
C SER A 105 -5.76 8.96 16.13
N ARG A 106 -6.29 7.77 16.46
CA ARG A 106 -7.49 7.62 17.29
C ARG A 106 -7.28 8.21 18.69
N GLU A 107 -6.11 7.97 19.26
CA GLU A 107 -5.69 8.46 20.58
C GLU A 107 -5.61 9.98 20.59
N PHE A 108 -5.03 10.57 19.54
CA PHE A 108 -5.00 12.03 19.36
C PHE A 108 -6.41 12.61 19.31
N ALA A 109 -7.28 12.05 18.46
CA ALA A 109 -8.66 12.50 18.30
C ALA A 109 -9.45 12.40 19.61
N ALA A 110 -9.25 11.33 20.39
CA ALA A 110 -9.92 11.14 21.68
C ALA A 110 -9.42 12.13 22.76
N ALA A 111 -8.12 12.45 22.78
CA ALA A 111 -7.52 13.29 23.79
C ALA A 111 -7.65 14.79 23.53
N ARG A 112 -7.63 15.21 22.26
CA ARG A 112 -7.53 16.62 21.86
C ARG A 112 -8.62 17.07 20.89
N GLY A 113 -9.50 16.17 20.47
CA GLY A 113 -10.40 16.42 19.35
C GLY A 113 -9.65 16.36 18.02
N LYS A 114 -10.36 16.56 16.94
CA LYS A 114 -9.79 16.63 15.59
C LYS A 114 -10.29 17.87 14.87
N PRO A 115 -9.48 18.50 13.99
CA PRO A 115 -9.98 19.57 13.15
C PRO A 115 -11.03 19.03 12.16
N GLU A 116 -12.12 19.74 11.98
CA GLU A 116 -13.17 19.36 11.02
C GLU A 116 -13.07 20.17 9.72
N ARG A 117 -12.20 21.18 9.68
CA ARG A 117 -11.99 22.09 8.55
C ARG A 117 -10.61 22.74 8.61
N ALA A 118 -10.17 23.31 7.50
CA ALA A 118 -8.83 23.88 7.35
C ALA A 118 -8.51 25.00 8.35
N GLU A 119 -9.49 25.87 8.66
CA GLU A 119 -9.32 27.01 9.56
C GLU A 119 -9.03 26.60 11.00
N ALA A 120 -9.41 25.35 11.36
CA ALA A 120 -9.14 24.81 12.71
C ALA A 120 -7.73 24.20 12.84
N LEU A 121 -7.00 24.00 11.73
CA LEU A 121 -5.68 23.34 11.75
C LEU A 121 -4.67 24.04 12.66
N GLY A 122 -4.63 25.37 12.63
CA GLY A 122 -3.69 26.17 13.44
C GLY A 122 -3.85 26.02 14.95
N GLN A 123 -4.93 25.39 15.43
CA GLN A 123 -5.20 25.10 16.84
C GLN A 123 -4.67 23.74 17.29
N HIS A 124 -4.12 22.95 16.35
CA HIS A 124 -3.61 21.60 16.60
C HIS A 124 -2.12 21.51 16.27
N PRO A 125 -1.35 20.64 16.94
CA PRO A 125 0.01 20.31 16.53
C PRO A 125 -0.01 19.65 15.15
N ILE A 126 0.82 20.16 14.24
CA ILE A 126 0.87 19.74 12.85
C ILE A 126 2.14 18.93 12.56
N VAL A 127 1.97 17.83 11.86
CA VAL A 127 3.04 17.02 11.29
C VAL A 127 2.99 17.19 9.77
N THR A 128 4.09 17.65 9.17
CA THR A 128 4.17 17.94 7.74
C THR A 128 5.49 17.46 7.15
N PHE A 129 5.67 17.66 5.85
CA PHE A 129 6.93 17.37 5.17
C PHE A 129 7.97 18.45 5.40
N SER A 130 9.24 18.08 5.32
CA SER A 130 10.34 19.03 5.23
C SER A 130 10.21 19.87 3.96
N ARG A 131 10.50 21.15 4.06
CA ARG A 131 10.42 22.09 2.93
C ARG A 131 11.26 21.58 1.76
N GLY A 132 10.66 21.57 0.56
CA GLY A 132 11.29 21.08 -0.66
C GLY A 132 11.32 19.56 -0.84
N PHE A 133 10.83 18.78 0.13
CA PHE A 133 10.73 17.31 -0.02
C PHE A 133 9.65 16.92 -1.03
N SER A 134 8.50 17.54 -0.98
CA SER A 134 7.37 17.22 -1.86
C SER A 134 7.01 18.43 -2.72
N LYS A 135 7.01 18.24 -4.04
CA LYS A 135 6.41 19.16 -5.00
C LYS A 135 4.89 18.95 -5.11
N ALA A 136 4.31 18.12 -4.26
CA ALA A 136 2.88 17.86 -4.29
C ALA A 136 2.12 19.02 -3.65
N PRO A 137 1.05 19.51 -4.28
CA PRO A 137 0.31 20.70 -3.86
C PRO A 137 -0.21 20.65 -2.42
N PHE A 138 -0.44 19.45 -1.87
CA PHE A 138 -0.96 19.26 -0.52
C PHE A 138 0.06 19.62 0.59
N GLY A 139 1.36 19.43 0.35
CA GLY A 139 2.41 19.81 1.31
C GLY A 139 2.57 21.31 1.41
N GLU A 140 2.62 22.00 0.27
CA GLU A 140 2.67 23.45 0.19
C GLU A 140 1.40 24.07 0.79
N TRP A 141 0.23 23.54 0.44
CA TRP A 141 -1.04 24.00 1.00
C TRP A 141 -1.06 23.89 2.53
N LEU A 142 -0.58 22.81 3.11
CA LEU A 142 -0.60 22.64 4.56
C LEU A 142 0.35 23.63 5.25
N ASP A 143 1.52 23.86 4.69
CA ASP A 143 2.49 24.84 5.20
C ASP A 143 1.93 26.28 5.14
N ASP A 144 1.16 26.60 4.11
CA ASP A 144 0.52 27.92 3.96
C ASP A 144 -0.75 28.08 4.84
N ALA A 145 -1.45 26.98 5.11
CA ALA A 145 -2.70 26.99 5.87
C ALA A 145 -2.51 27.10 7.39
N VAL A 146 -1.28 26.91 7.91
CA VAL A 146 -1.01 26.89 9.35
C VAL A 146 0.13 27.82 9.74
N PRO A 147 0.10 28.43 10.96
CA PRO A 147 1.22 29.20 11.47
C PRO A 147 2.41 28.25 11.77
N GLU A 148 3.64 28.71 11.52
CA GLU A 148 4.86 27.90 11.71
C GLU A 148 4.94 27.30 13.14
N GLN A 149 4.43 28.02 14.15
CA GLN A 149 4.43 27.58 15.53
C GLN A 149 3.53 26.34 15.78
N ALA A 150 2.56 26.08 14.91
CA ALA A 150 1.73 24.90 14.99
C ALA A 150 2.44 23.65 14.46
N ILE A 151 3.49 23.83 13.65
CA ILE A 151 4.26 22.71 13.08
C ILE A 151 5.23 22.17 14.14
N VAL A 152 4.92 21.00 14.65
CA VAL A 152 5.71 20.35 15.72
C VAL A 152 6.67 19.28 15.19
N MET A 153 6.46 18.81 13.99
CA MET A 153 7.32 17.79 13.35
C MET A 153 7.35 17.96 11.82
N ARG A 154 8.53 17.81 11.24
CA ARG A 154 8.73 17.70 9.79
C ARG A 154 9.39 16.36 9.46
N ALA A 155 8.84 15.64 8.49
CA ALA A 155 9.36 14.38 8.00
C ALA A 155 9.99 14.54 6.61
N HIS A 156 11.03 13.75 6.32
CA HIS A 156 11.72 13.75 5.03
C HIS A 156 11.17 12.70 4.06
N ASP A 157 10.22 11.87 4.51
CA ASP A 157 9.60 10.83 3.71
C ASP A 157 8.17 10.53 4.18
N ILE A 158 7.42 9.77 3.37
CA ILE A 158 6.05 9.38 3.70
C ILE A 158 5.99 8.41 4.89
N PRO A 159 6.88 7.40 5.00
CA PRO A 159 6.92 6.54 6.19
C PRO A 159 7.14 7.30 7.50
N GLY A 160 8.04 8.27 7.52
CA GLY A 160 8.29 9.11 8.71
C GLY A 160 7.09 9.98 9.06
N LEU A 161 6.42 10.58 8.06
CA LEU A 161 5.17 11.32 8.28
C LEU A 161 4.09 10.41 8.87
N LEU A 162 3.92 9.22 8.30
CA LEU A 162 2.96 8.23 8.78
C LEU A 162 3.26 7.82 10.23
N ALA A 163 4.52 7.56 10.56
CA ALA A 163 4.94 7.22 11.91
C ALA A 163 4.59 8.33 12.91
N GLY A 164 4.80 9.60 12.57
CA GLY A 164 4.40 10.74 13.37
C GLY A 164 2.88 10.79 13.61
N LEU A 165 2.08 10.57 12.56
CA LEU A 165 0.62 10.54 12.68
C LEU A 165 0.12 9.38 13.54
N VAL A 166 0.62 8.16 13.31
CA VAL A 166 0.25 6.95 14.06
C VAL A 166 0.61 7.07 15.54
N SER A 167 1.78 7.66 15.84
CA SER A 167 2.24 7.90 17.22
C SER A 167 1.47 9.02 17.95
N GLY A 168 0.51 9.69 17.30
CA GLY A 168 -0.29 10.74 17.89
C GLY A 168 0.46 12.05 18.14
N VAL A 169 1.56 12.30 17.41
CA VAL A 169 2.33 13.56 17.51
C VAL A 169 1.47 14.76 17.10
N GLY A 170 0.61 14.58 16.09
CA GLY A 170 -0.24 15.66 15.60
C GLY A 170 -1.15 15.25 14.46
N VAL A 171 -1.58 16.26 13.73
CA VAL A 171 -2.46 16.18 12.57
C VAL A 171 -1.64 16.45 11.30
N GLY A 172 -1.92 15.75 10.20
CA GLY A 172 -1.22 15.98 8.94
C GLY A 172 -1.95 15.41 7.73
N VAL A 173 -1.42 15.68 6.55
CA VAL A 173 -1.99 15.23 5.28
C VAL A 173 -1.37 13.88 4.88
N MET A 174 -2.21 12.92 4.51
CA MET A 174 -1.79 11.59 4.09
C MET A 174 -2.71 11.04 2.99
N SER A 175 -2.17 10.15 2.14
CA SER A 175 -2.96 9.33 1.21
C SER A 175 -4.04 8.57 1.94
N ASN A 176 -5.26 8.54 1.38
CA ASN A 176 -6.39 7.86 2.01
C ASN A 176 -6.12 6.36 2.15
N LEU A 177 -5.54 5.74 1.12
CA LEU A 177 -5.18 4.32 1.12
C LEU A 177 -4.24 3.96 2.27
N VAL A 178 -3.17 4.75 2.43
CA VAL A 178 -2.15 4.53 3.48
C VAL A 178 -2.72 4.79 4.87
N ALA A 179 -3.43 5.91 5.05
CA ALA A 179 -3.98 6.32 6.34
C ALA A 179 -5.07 5.38 6.84
N GLU A 180 -6.00 4.96 5.97
CA GLU A 180 -7.05 3.99 6.30
C GLU A 180 -6.45 2.64 6.70
N SER A 181 -5.43 2.17 5.96
CA SER A 181 -4.73 0.91 6.28
C SER A 181 -3.97 0.97 7.60
N ALA A 182 -3.46 2.15 7.96
CA ALA A 182 -2.78 2.38 9.24
C ALA A 182 -3.75 2.63 10.42
N GLY A 183 -5.07 2.62 10.18
CA GLY A 183 -6.09 2.82 11.22
C GLY A 183 -6.23 4.25 11.71
N LEU A 184 -5.75 5.23 10.94
CA LEU A 184 -5.92 6.65 11.27
C LEU A 184 -7.39 7.09 11.14
N VAL A 185 -7.72 8.19 11.78
CA VAL A 185 -9.05 8.82 11.74
C VAL A 185 -8.99 10.01 10.79
N ARG A 186 -9.90 10.03 9.81
CA ARG A 186 -10.02 11.17 8.91
C ARG A 186 -10.60 12.37 9.64
N CYS A 187 -9.90 13.48 9.56
CA CYS A 187 -10.38 14.77 10.04
C CYS A 187 -11.33 15.38 9.02
N PHE A 188 -10.82 15.67 7.84
CA PHE A 188 -11.59 16.18 6.69
C PHE A 188 -10.83 15.91 5.38
N VAL A 189 -11.51 16.08 4.25
CA VAL A 189 -10.90 15.96 2.92
C VAL A 189 -10.10 17.24 2.64
N SER A 190 -8.84 17.10 2.25
CA SER A 190 -8.01 18.26 1.88
C SER A 190 -8.66 19.04 0.72
N PRO A 191 -8.73 20.37 0.79
CA PRO A 191 -9.24 21.19 -0.33
C PRO A 191 -8.36 21.08 -1.58
N VAL A 192 -7.11 20.65 -1.41
CA VAL A 192 -6.16 20.37 -2.48
C VAL A 192 -6.08 18.85 -2.68
N THR A 193 -7.25 18.19 -2.71
CA THR A 193 -7.29 16.76 -2.96
C THR A 193 -6.86 16.50 -4.40
N ASN A 194 -5.78 15.75 -4.55
CA ASN A 194 -5.32 15.28 -5.84
C ASN A 194 -5.76 13.81 -5.97
N GLU A 195 -7.04 13.62 -6.29
CA GLU A 195 -7.50 12.27 -6.62
C GLU A 195 -6.81 11.80 -7.89
N ALA A 196 -6.03 10.77 -7.76
CA ALA A 196 -5.29 10.18 -8.85
C ALA A 196 -5.63 8.69 -9.02
N PRO A 197 -5.76 8.22 -10.26
CA PRO A 197 -5.86 6.79 -10.51
C PRO A 197 -4.57 6.08 -10.09
N VAL A 198 -4.71 4.88 -9.55
CA VAL A 198 -3.60 3.99 -9.21
C VAL A 198 -3.56 2.85 -10.20
N TRP A 199 -2.38 2.57 -10.72
CA TRP A 199 -2.15 1.64 -11.81
C TRP A 199 -1.21 0.52 -11.40
N LEU A 200 -1.53 -0.70 -11.80
CA LEU A 200 -0.56 -1.78 -11.99
C LEU A 200 -0.01 -1.68 -13.41
N ILE A 201 1.30 -1.55 -13.52
CA ILE A 201 2.01 -1.30 -14.76
C ILE A 201 3.00 -2.45 -14.98
N THR A 202 3.06 -2.97 -16.21
CA THR A 202 4.04 -3.97 -16.65
C THR A 202 4.34 -3.77 -18.13
N THR A 203 5.18 -4.61 -18.74
CA THR A 203 5.44 -4.54 -20.18
C THR A 203 4.51 -5.47 -20.97
N GLU A 204 4.32 -5.18 -22.26
CA GLU A 204 3.52 -6.02 -23.18
C GLU A 204 4.05 -7.46 -23.28
N SER A 205 5.35 -7.65 -23.14
CA SER A 205 5.96 -8.98 -23.13
C SER A 205 5.70 -9.73 -21.84
N LEU A 206 5.95 -9.08 -20.69
CA LEU A 206 5.85 -9.70 -19.38
C LEU A 206 4.40 -10.02 -18.98
N GLN A 207 3.41 -9.20 -19.40
CA GLN A 207 2.00 -9.51 -19.11
C GLN A 207 1.52 -10.86 -19.65
N LYS A 208 2.22 -11.42 -20.66
CA LYS A 208 1.93 -12.75 -21.25
C LYS A 208 2.49 -13.88 -20.42
N GLU A 209 3.44 -13.61 -19.54
CA GLU A 209 4.03 -14.61 -18.68
C GLU A 209 3.09 -15.03 -17.55
N PRO A 210 2.84 -16.34 -17.36
CA PRO A 210 1.85 -16.83 -16.39
C PRO A 210 2.08 -16.34 -14.96
N ARG A 211 3.36 -16.24 -14.51
CA ARG A 211 3.68 -15.74 -13.16
C ARG A 211 3.33 -14.26 -12.98
N ILE A 212 3.64 -13.43 -13.97
CA ILE A 212 3.35 -11.99 -13.94
C ILE A 212 1.84 -11.76 -13.98
N ARG A 213 1.15 -12.47 -14.87
CA ARG A 213 -0.31 -12.39 -14.97
C ARG A 213 -1.00 -12.81 -13.68
N ALA A 214 -0.59 -13.94 -13.08
CA ALA A 214 -1.14 -14.39 -11.81
C ALA A 214 -0.94 -13.35 -10.70
N PHE A 215 0.23 -12.72 -10.61
CA PHE A 215 0.53 -11.69 -9.63
C PHE A 215 -0.30 -10.42 -9.86
N VAL A 216 -0.36 -9.93 -11.11
CA VAL A 216 -1.14 -8.74 -11.48
C VAL A 216 -2.64 -8.96 -11.24
N ASP A 217 -3.20 -10.11 -11.64
CA ASP A 217 -4.61 -10.42 -11.43
C ASP A 217 -4.95 -10.55 -9.95
N TYR A 218 -4.08 -11.18 -9.15
CA TYR A 218 -4.23 -11.28 -7.71
C TYR A 218 -4.23 -9.90 -7.05
N LEU A 219 -3.22 -9.06 -7.32
CA LEU A 219 -3.14 -7.72 -6.75
C LEU A 219 -4.31 -6.84 -7.19
N ALA A 220 -4.73 -6.93 -8.45
CA ALA A 220 -5.90 -6.18 -8.92
C ALA A 220 -7.18 -6.58 -8.17
N GLY A 221 -7.38 -7.86 -7.90
CA GLY A 221 -8.49 -8.35 -7.08
C GLY A 221 -8.38 -7.92 -5.60
N TYR A 222 -7.17 -7.93 -5.05
CA TYR A 222 -6.90 -7.50 -3.67
C TYR A 222 -7.14 -6.00 -3.47
N LEU A 223 -6.76 -5.18 -4.46
CA LEU A 223 -6.90 -3.73 -4.47
C LEU A 223 -8.30 -3.27 -4.88
N ALA A 224 -9.10 -4.12 -5.53
CA ALA A 224 -10.44 -3.75 -5.98
C ALA A 224 -11.29 -3.26 -4.80
N PRO A 225 -12.09 -2.19 -4.99
CA PRO A 225 -13.02 -1.72 -3.98
C PRO A 225 -13.95 -2.87 -3.57
N GLN A 226 -13.96 -3.22 -2.28
CA GLN A 226 -14.93 -4.20 -1.78
C GLN A 226 -16.32 -3.60 -1.86
N PRO A 227 -17.35 -4.32 -2.34
CA PRO A 227 -18.73 -3.87 -2.20
C PRO A 227 -19.00 -3.67 -0.71
N CYS A 228 -19.45 -2.46 -0.33
CA CYS A 228 -19.76 -2.12 1.05
C CYS A 228 -20.72 -3.16 1.63
N ALA A 229 -20.29 -3.87 2.67
CA ALA A 229 -21.23 -4.47 3.60
C ALA A 229 -22.12 -3.34 4.16
N ARG A 230 -23.42 -3.56 4.27
CA ARG A 230 -24.47 -2.58 4.62
C ARG A 230 -24.37 -1.93 6.01
N SER A 231 -23.24 -1.99 6.65
CA SER A 231 -22.92 -1.31 7.90
C SER A 231 -21.62 -0.56 7.71
N GLY A 232 -21.69 0.72 7.45
CA GLY A 232 -20.68 1.76 7.23
C GLY A 232 -19.26 1.65 7.80
N GLU A 233 -18.79 0.47 8.15
CA GLU A 233 -17.45 0.17 8.63
C GLU A 233 -16.74 -0.72 7.61
N ARG A 234 -15.82 -0.13 6.84
CA ARG A 234 -14.80 -0.91 6.15
C ARG A 234 -13.89 -1.50 7.22
N VAL A 235 -14.07 -2.78 7.53
CA VAL A 235 -13.10 -3.52 8.35
C VAL A 235 -11.86 -3.73 7.48
N PRO A 236 -10.71 -3.09 7.78
CA PRO A 236 -9.47 -3.40 7.08
C PRO A 236 -9.15 -4.87 7.35
N ARG A 237 -8.89 -5.66 6.30
CA ARG A 237 -8.50 -7.07 6.42
C ARG A 237 -7.26 -7.30 7.31
N HIS A 238 -6.64 -6.26 7.82
CA HIS A 238 -5.39 -6.29 8.60
C HIS A 238 -5.53 -5.95 10.09
N ALA A 239 -6.71 -5.58 10.56
CA ALA A 239 -6.91 -5.26 11.99
C ALA A 239 -6.78 -6.48 12.93
N LEU A 240 -6.55 -7.68 12.38
CA LEU A 240 -6.46 -8.92 13.17
C LEU A 240 -5.02 -9.44 13.38
N ALA A 241 -3.97 -8.75 12.99
CA ALA A 241 -2.61 -9.29 13.05
C ALA A 241 -1.56 -8.42 13.77
N VAL A 242 -1.95 -7.36 14.46
CA VAL A 242 -1.04 -6.73 15.44
C VAL A 242 -1.48 -7.22 16.82
N GLY A 243 -1.24 -8.51 17.06
CA GLY A 243 -1.25 -9.06 18.42
C GLY A 243 -0.17 -8.34 19.22
N SER A 244 -0.59 -7.65 20.27
CA SER A 244 0.25 -7.08 21.30
C SER A 244 1.29 -8.13 21.74
N MET A 245 2.55 -7.96 21.33
CA MET A 245 3.65 -8.63 22.00
C MET A 245 3.73 -8.03 23.41
N PRO A 246 3.66 -8.83 24.48
CA PRO A 246 3.88 -8.30 25.81
C PRO A 246 5.33 -7.84 25.90
N VAL A 247 5.51 -6.55 26.20
CA VAL A 247 6.81 -6.00 26.59
C VAL A 247 7.21 -6.72 27.87
N ALA A 248 8.20 -7.60 27.78
CA ALA A 248 8.81 -8.21 28.95
C ALA A 248 9.41 -7.10 29.82
N ALA A 249 8.95 -6.98 31.05
CA ALA A 249 9.53 -6.10 32.04
C ALA A 249 11.02 -6.44 32.24
N PRO A 250 11.92 -5.44 32.34
CA PRO A 250 13.32 -5.72 32.63
C PRO A 250 13.42 -6.31 34.04
N SER A 251 13.97 -7.50 34.14
CA SER A 251 14.31 -8.14 35.41
C SER A 251 15.38 -7.30 36.15
N ALA A 252 15.03 -6.82 37.32
CA ALA A 252 15.98 -6.23 38.23
C ALA A 252 16.99 -7.30 38.68
N SER A 253 18.23 -7.18 38.24
CA SER A 253 19.36 -7.97 38.72
C SER A 253 20.59 -7.10 38.97
N SER A 254 20.82 -6.86 40.24
CA SER A 254 22.13 -6.71 40.90
C SER A 254 23.15 -5.73 40.31
N VAL A 255 23.09 -4.50 40.81
CA VAL A 255 24.27 -3.64 40.93
C VAL A 255 25.19 -4.25 42.00
N LYS A 256 26.27 -4.91 41.62
CA LYS A 256 27.43 -5.16 42.50
C LYS A 256 28.27 -3.90 42.54
N GLN A 257 28.34 -3.31 43.74
CA GLN A 257 29.36 -2.32 44.12
C GLN A 257 30.74 -2.96 43.98
N ILE A 258 31.63 -2.28 43.28
CA ILE A 258 33.08 -2.50 43.38
C ILE A 258 33.63 -1.18 43.94
N GLY A 259 34.34 -1.33 45.07
CA GLY A 259 34.97 -0.27 45.81
C GLY A 259 36.26 0.23 45.15
#